data_e66ab7dfe7201582dcfa3cc047dbc4d7
#
_entry.id   e66ab7dfe7201582dcfa3cc047dbc4d7
#
_cell.length_a   1.000
_cell.length_b   1.000
_cell.length_c   1.000
_cell.angle_alpha   90.00
_cell.angle_beta   90.00
_cell.angle_gamma   90.00
#
_symmetry.space_group_name_H-M   'P 1'
#
loop_
_entity.id
_entity.type
_entity.pdbx_description
1 polymer ?
#
loop_
_entity_poly.entity_id
_entity_poly.type
_entity_poly.pdbx_seq_one_letter_code
_entity_poly.pdbx_strand_id
1 'polypeptide(L)'
;MIEDWVEEEYASLDLGDARLNRRAKYFVSQAAGIGNSNPDRCRSAGSLKALYRMTDNPKVDIGKLFEAHNEASIKRCSEESLVYLVQDTTEFDLTKPQTEVLGAGPLSVGKRRGFFFHPSIALSESGLSLGQVDQIIWARDLKSLELTAQQRATERRRACFEEKESARWMEILQSNEQLARRFGQTHFISVADSEADICELFCEVETFPENFDLIIRGSNQRNIVSATDVATGLQLEAPSVQEAVKIATNGFTRKVSVGPRPAPETPDEKKRIRKQARTAREAVLNISTFTVTLAGPRRCGGGCLPDATINVVLVLEANPPEGEPPIQWILYTTLPISTEAEALAVIDGYCKRWNIELYFMTLKSGLKIEDMKYKTLPRYLNAFAMLAVVAWRVEYLKKAARMDPDAPCSKYFTDQQWIPIVMFQTQKPADKNNPPTMAQFIKTMAMLGGYINKKSQGPPGSKTIWRGMARFQTIVQAFAAFNQMTCGE
;
A
#
# COMPACT_ATOMS: atom_id res chain seq x y z
N MET A 1 28.93 1.44 2.73
CA MET A 1 28.55 0.68 3.94
C MET A 1 27.11 0.22 3.70
N ILE A 2 26.75 -0.96 4.14
CA ILE A 2 25.36 -1.44 4.14
C ILE A 2 24.76 -0.99 5.48
N GLU A 3 23.52 -0.51 5.46
CA GLU A 3 22.82 -0.05 6.66
C GLU A 3 22.22 -1.23 7.43
N ASP A 4 22.20 -1.17 8.77
CA ASP A 4 21.75 -2.28 9.65
C ASP A 4 20.34 -2.75 9.32
N TRP A 5 19.41 -1.82 9.09
CA TRP A 5 18.03 -2.18 8.70
C TRP A 5 17.97 -2.95 7.36
N VAL A 6 18.93 -2.73 6.45
CA VAL A 6 19.00 -3.48 5.19
C VAL A 6 19.54 -4.89 5.43
N GLU A 7 20.49 -5.04 6.36
CA GLU A 7 20.96 -6.38 6.77
C GLU A 7 19.84 -7.18 7.40
N GLU A 8 18.96 -6.56 8.20
CA GLU A 8 17.78 -7.18 8.80
C GLU A 8 16.76 -7.58 7.72
N GLU A 9 16.41 -6.65 6.81
CA GLU A 9 15.41 -6.91 5.75
C GLU A 9 15.84 -7.97 4.74
N TYR A 10 17.13 -8.11 4.52
CA TYR A 10 17.69 -9.08 3.58
C TYR A 10 18.52 -10.16 4.29
N ALA A 11 18.18 -10.49 5.55
CA ALA A 11 18.88 -11.50 6.31
C ALA A 11 18.80 -12.88 5.64
N SER A 12 17.65 -13.24 5.09
CA SER A 12 17.39 -14.52 4.39
C SER A 12 17.71 -14.48 2.89
N LEU A 13 18.17 -13.34 2.33
CA LEU A 13 18.40 -13.25 0.89
C LEU A 13 19.47 -14.23 0.42
N ASP A 14 19.07 -15.15 -0.45
CA ASP A 14 19.99 -16.06 -1.15
C ASP A 14 19.78 -16.08 -2.67
N LEU A 15 20.61 -15.34 -3.38
CA LEU A 15 20.68 -15.33 -4.84
C LEU A 15 21.66 -16.40 -5.40
N GLY A 16 22.16 -17.30 -4.53
CA GLY A 16 23.12 -18.33 -4.90
C GLY A 16 24.55 -17.79 -5.18
N ASP A 17 24.85 -16.55 -4.81
CA ASP A 17 26.18 -15.92 -4.87
C ASP A 17 26.27 -14.78 -3.84
N ALA A 18 27.14 -14.92 -2.85
CA ALA A 18 27.32 -13.93 -1.78
C ALA A 18 27.65 -12.51 -2.30
N ARG A 19 28.31 -12.41 -3.46
CA ARG A 19 28.60 -11.10 -4.09
C ARG A 19 27.33 -10.44 -4.62
N LEU A 20 26.38 -11.23 -5.14
CA LEU A 20 25.07 -10.71 -5.57
C LEU A 20 24.26 -10.27 -4.37
N ASN A 21 24.19 -11.07 -3.30
CA ASN A 21 23.52 -10.71 -2.04
C ASN A 21 24.06 -9.39 -1.49
N ARG A 22 25.39 -9.28 -1.35
CA ARG A 22 26.05 -8.05 -0.90
C ARG A 22 25.77 -6.86 -1.82
N ARG A 23 25.71 -7.07 -3.12
CA ARG A 23 25.42 -6.01 -4.12
C ARG A 23 23.98 -5.51 -4.02
N ALA A 24 23.01 -6.40 -3.84
CA ALA A 24 21.61 -6.04 -3.65
C ALA A 24 21.44 -5.20 -2.38
N LYS A 25 21.95 -5.67 -1.24
CA LYS A 25 21.96 -4.93 0.04
C LYS A 25 22.62 -3.56 -0.09
N TYR A 26 23.78 -3.50 -0.77
CA TYR A 26 24.49 -2.24 -1.00
C TYR A 26 23.66 -1.26 -1.84
N PHE A 27 22.99 -1.73 -2.89
CA PHE A 27 22.14 -0.89 -3.72
C PHE A 27 20.94 -0.35 -2.93
N VAL A 28 20.26 -1.17 -2.13
CA VAL A 28 19.13 -0.75 -1.28
C VAL A 28 19.59 0.33 -0.30
N SER A 29 20.72 0.13 0.38
CA SER A 29 21.30 1.14 1.28
C SER A 29 21.61 2.46 0.57
N GLN A 30 22.13 2.40 -0.66
CA GLN A 30 22.39 3.61 -1.45
C GLN A 30 21.09 4.29 -1.90
N ALA A 31 20.08 3.52 -2.29
CA ALA A 31 18.81 4.02 -2.79
C ALA A 31 17.92 4.61 -1.69
N ALA A 32 18.09 4.19 -0.44
CA ALA A 32 17.28 4.64 0.71
C ALA A 32 17.32 6.16 0.94
N GLY A 33 18.32 6.85 0.43
CA GLY A 33 18.50 8.29 0.61
C GLY A 33 18.53 9.12 -0.65
N ILE A 34 18.51 8.58 -1.87
CA ILE A 34 18.90 9.38 -3.02
C ILE A 34 18.19 9.06 -4.32
N GLY A 35 17.92 10.16 -5.00
CA GLY A 35 17.94 10.28 -6.45
C GLY A 35 16.70 9.79 -7.15
N ASN A 36 16.38 10.53 -8.19
CA ASN A 36 15.27 10.25 -9.09
C ASN A 36 15.67 9.30 -10.23
N SER A 37 16.95 8.91 -10.28
CA SER A 37 17.49 8.07 -11.36
C SER A 37 18.50 7.04 -10.84
N ASN A 38 18.75 5.98 -11.58
CA ASN A 38 19.78 5.00 -11.21
C ASN A 38 21.20 5.60 -11.12
N PRO A 39 21.63 6.53 -12.01
CA PRO A 39 22.89 7.24 -11.85
C PRO A 39 23.01 7.99 -10.51
N ASP A 40 21.94 8.69 -10.11
CA ASP A 40 21.94 9.42 -8.83
C ASP A 40 22.06 8.45 -7.64
N ARG A 41 21.32 7.33 -7.67
CA ARG A 41 21.35 6.29 -6.63
C ARG A 41 22.72 5.62 -6.53
N CYS A 42 23.37 5.37 -7.65
CA CYS A 42 24.66 4.66 -7.69
C CYS A 42 25.88 5.56 -7.46
N ARG A 43 25.78 6.86 -7.66
CA ARG A 43 26.80 7.90 -7.43
C ARG A 43 28.13 7.73 -8.16
N SER A 44 28.40 6.60 -8.78
CA SER A 44 29.59 6.34 -9.58
C SER A 44 29.30 5.49 -10.78
N ALA A 45 30.06 5.66 -11.85
CA ALA A 45 29.94 4.85 -13.06
C ALA A 45 30.18 3.35 -12.78
N GLY A 46 31.11 3.03 -11.87
CA GLY A 46 31.37 1.66 -11.45
C GLY A 46 30.18 1.01 -10.74
N SER A 47 29.54 1.71 -9.77
CA SER A 47 28.35 1.22 -9.09
C SER A 47 27.15 1.08 -10.03
N LEU A 48 26.96 2.03 -10.94
CA LEU A 48 25.90 1.95 -11.96
C LEU A 48 26.09 0.74 -12.89
N LYS A 49 27.31 0.52 -13.39
CA LYS A 49 27.62 -0.64 -14.21
C LYS A 49 27.41 -1.95 -13.45
N ALA A 50 27.76 -1.97 -12.14
CA ALA A 50 27.54 -3.13 -11.30
C ALA A 50 26.06 -3.40 -11.04
N LEU A 51 25.22 -2.35 -10.85
CA LEU A 51 23.77 -2.49 -10.76
C LEU A 51 23.19 -3.14 -12.03
N TYR A 52 23.52 -2.59 -13.21
CA TYR A 52 23.00 -3.12 -14.47
C TYR A 52 23.46 -4.57 -14.75
N ARG A 53 24.70 -4.92 -14.40
CA ARG A 53 25.17 -6.31 -14.48
C ARG A 53 24.45 -7.23 -13.51
N MET A 54 24.15 -6.76 -12.32
CA MET A 54 23.41 -7.53 -11.32
C MET A 54 21.96 -7.76 -11.77
N THR A 55 21.24 -6.70 -12.18
CA THR A 55 19.85 -6.82 -12.61
C THR A 55 19.68 -7.65 -13.90
N ASP A 56 20.77 -7.83 -14.68
CA ASP A 56 20.83 -8.67 -15.87
C ASP A 56 21.29 -10.11 -15.59
N ASN A 57 21.70 -10.40 -14.38
CA ASN A 57 22.21 -11.72 -14.03
C ASN A 57 21.05 -12.71 -13.86
N PRO A 58 21.03 -13.86 -14.56
CA PRO A 58 19.94 -14.84 -14.49
C PRO A 58 19.75 -15.47 -13.10
N LYS A 59 20.72 -15.36 -12.20
CA LYS A 59 20.59 -15.78 -10.79
C LYS A 59 19.80 -14.80 -9.96
N VAL A 60 19.65 -13.53 -10.40
CA VAL A 60 18.89 -12.52 -9.70
C VAL A 60 17.43 -12.68 -10.07
N ASP A 61 16.68 -13.20 -9.16
CA ASP A 61 15.26 -13.48 -9.29
C ASP A 61 14.43 -12.52 -8.44
N ILE A 62 13.40 -11.93 -9.05
CA ILE A 62 12.51 -10.98 -8.40
C ILE A 62 11.79 -11.59 -7.19
N GLY A 63 11.38 -12.87 -7.28
CA GLY A 63 10.73 -13.59 -6.19
C GLY A 63 11.61 -13.64 -4.96
N LYS A 64 12.88 -14.04 -5.10
CA LYS A 64 13.85 -14.09 -4.00
C LYS A 64 14.13 -12.72 -3.37
N LEU A 65 14.13 -11.65 -4.18
CA LEU A 65 14.31 -10.29 -3.67
C LEU A 65 13.14 -9.82 -2.81
N PHE A 66 11.92 -10.18 -3.20
CA PHE A 66 10.74 -9.89 -2.40
C PHE A 66 10.60 -10.83 -1.20
N GLU A 67 10.85 -12.13 -1.37
CA GLU A 67 10.75 -13.14 -0.33
C GLU A 67 11.53 -12.76 0.93
N ALA A 68 12.77 -12.26 0.77
CA ALA A 68 13.57 -11.81 1.91
C ALA A 68 12.90 -10.70 2.71
N HIS A 69 12.32 -9.70 2.04
CA HIS A 69 11.56 -8.63 2.71
C HIS A 69 10.23 -9.13 3.28
N ASN A 70 9.53 -10.00 2.55
CA ASN A 70 8.28 -10.59 3.02
C ASN A 70 8.49 -11.38 4.32
N GLU A 71 9.55 -12.19 4.40
CA GLU A 71 9.90 -12.93 5.62
C GLU A 71 10.18 -12.00 6.81
N ALA A 72 10.95 -10.93 6.60
CA ALA A 72 11.20 -9.93 7.63
C ALA A 72 9.90 -9.23 8.07
N SER A 73 8.99 -8.96 7.13
CA SER A 73 7.67 -8.38 7.39
C SER A 73 6.77 -9.34 8.17
N ILE A 74 6.73 -10.60 7.77
CA ILE A 74 5.95 -11.67 8.44
C ILE A 74 6.44 -11.86 9.88
N LYS A 75 7.75 -11.79 10.12
CA LYS A 75 8.30 -11.82 11.47
C LYS A 75 7.76 -10.68 12.33
N ARG A 76 7.72 -9.44 11.81
CA ARG A 76 7.13 -8.30 12.53
C ARG A 76 5.63 -8.50 12.77
N CYS A 77 4.90 -9.10 11.84
CA CYS A 77 3.48 -9.42 12.03
C CYS A 77 3.26 -10.38 13.20
N SER A 78 4.13 -11.39 13.38
CA SER A 78 3.99 -12.36 14.46
C SER A 78 4.25 -11.79 15.88
N GLU A 79 4.77 -10.56 15.96
CA GLU A 79 5.01 -9.83 17.21
C GLU A 79 3.81 -8.93 17.60
N GLU A 80 2.79 -8.83 16.74
CA GLU A 80 1.60 -7.99 16.94
C GLU A 80 0.39 -8.86 17.32
N SER A 81 -0.52 -8.31 18.13
CA SER A 81 -1.80 -8.97 18.46
C SER A 81 -2.83 -8.83 17.35
N LEU A 82 -2.79 -7.72 16.59
CA LEU A 82 -3.71 -7.40 15.50
C LEU A 82 -2.97 -6.81 14.32
N VAL A 83 -3.16 -7.40 13.14
CA VAL A 83 -2.55 -6.98 11.88
C VAL A 83 -3.61 -6.78 10.80
N TYR A 84 -3.58 -5.63 10.14
CA TYR A 84 -4.37 -5.37 8.94
C TYR A 84 -3.54 -5.66 7.70
N LEU A 85 -4.04 -6.55 6.84
CA LEU A 85 -3.42 -6.93 5.56
C LEU A 85 -4.14 -6.19 4.42
N VAL A 86 -3.56 -5.08 4.01
CA VAL A 86 -4.17 -4.20 3.01
C VAL A 86 -3.70 -4.58 1.62
N GLN A 87 -4.62 -4.88 0.71
CA GLN A 87 -4.33 -5.19 -0.69
C GLN A 87 -4.97 -4.19 -1.64
N ASP A 88 -4.29 -3.88 -2.73
CA ASP A 88 -4.78 -3.01 -3.81
C ASP A 88 -3.90 -3.19 -5.05
N THR A 89 -4.40 -2.77 -6.22
CA THR A 89 -3.67 -2.87 -7.49
C THR A 89 -3.23 -1.50 -7.98
N THR A 90 -2.00 -1.42 -8.46
CA THR A 90 -1.54 -0.25 -9.21
C THR A 90 -0.87 -0.65 -10.52
N GLU A 91 -0.93 0.21 -11.53
CA GLU A 91 -0.20 0.07 -12.79
C GLU A 91 1.03 0.98 -12.81
N PHE A 92 2.14 0.52 -13.37
CA PHE A 92 3.33 1.32 -13.64
C PHE A 92 3.45 1.59 -15.13
N ASP A 93 3.45 2.87 -15.51
CA ASP A 93 3.49 3.33 -16.90
C ASP A 93 4.93 3.49 -17.37
N LEU A 94 5.37 2.59 -18.25
CA LEU A 94 6.71 2.57 -18.85
C LEU A 94 6.74 3.15 -20.27
N THR A 95 5.70 3.87 -20.67
CA THR A 95 5.61 4.47 -22.02
C THR A 95 6.52 5.69 -22.18
N LYS A 96 6.80 6.41 -21.11
CA LYS A 96 7.56 7.67 -21.12
C LYS A 96 9.06 7.56 -21.37
N PRO A 97 9.77 6.50 -20.96
CA PRO A 97 11.15 6.33 -21.36
C PRO A 97 11.24 6.31 -22.91
N GLN A 98 12.19 7.06 -23.48
CA GLN A 98 12.39 7.12 -24.93
C GLN A 98 12.70 5.78 -25.59
N THR A 99 12.98 4.75 -24.80
CA THR A 99 13.31 3.41 -25.25
C THR A 99 12.22 2.46 -24.77
N GLU A 100 11.65 1.69 -25.69
CA GLU A 100 10.67 0.64 -25.37
C GLU A 100 11.27 -0.38 -24.40
N VAL A 101 10.50 -0.70 -23.35
CA VAL A 101 10.86 -1.76 -22.40
C VAL A 101 10.29 -3.08 -22.93
N LEU A 102 11.14 -3.95 -23.45
CA LEU A 102 10.73 -5.26 -23.97
C LEU A 102 10.08 -6.11 -22.88
N GLY A 103 8.89 -6.64 -23.14
CA GLY A 103 8.08 -7.39 -22.20
C GLY A 103 7.06 -6.54 -21.41
N ALA A 104 7.07 -5.21 -21.54
CA ALA A 104 6.02 -4.38 -21.00
C ALA A 104 4.70 -4.55 -21.77
N GLY A 105 3.62 -4.86 -21.06
CA GLY A 105 2.30 -5.14 -21.63
C GLY A 105 1.38 -3.93 -21.65
N PRO A 106 0.20 -4.02 -22.29
CA PRO A 106 -0.78 -2.95 -22.35
C PRO A 106 -1.39 -2.68 -20.96
N LEU A 107 -1.51 -1.39 -20.61
CA LEU A 107 -2.16 -0.92 -19.41
C LEU A 107 -3.67 -0.68 -19.63
N SER A 108 -4.36 -0.28 -18.58
CA SER A 108 -5.84 -0.19 -18.57
C SER A 108 -6.39 0.89 -19.51
N VAL A 109 -5.63 1.93 -19.82
CA VAL A 109 -6.11 3.07 -20.61
C VAL A 109 -5.12 3.45 -21.72
N GLY A 110 -5.62 3.60 -22.94
CA GLY A 110 -4.88 4.12 -24.08
C GLY A 110 -3.84 3.16 -24.64
N LYS A 111 -2.78 3.74 -25.26
CA LYS A 111 -1.65 3.00 -25.82
C LYS A 111 -0.49 2.82 -24.83
N ARG A 112 -0.77 3.01 -23.52
CA ARG A 112 0.25 2.91 -22.47
C ARG A 112 0.69 1.47 -22.29
N ARG A 113 1.96 1.28 -21.94
CA ARG A 113 2.58 -0.02 -21.67
C ARG A 113 3.30 -0.02 -20.35
N GLY A 114 3.30 -1.16 -19.68
CA GLY A 114 3.94 -1.30 -18.38
C GLY A 114 3.65 -2.65 -17.75
N PHE A 115 3.47 -2.64 -16.45
CA PHE A 115 3.13 -3.80 -15.65
C PHE A 115 2.18 -3.42 -14.50
N PHE A 116 1.55 -4.43 -13.93
CA PHE A 116 0.69 -4.30 -12.76
C PHE A 116 1.40 -4.86 -11.53
N PHE A 117 1.10 -4.26 -10.40
CA PHE A 117 1.61 -4.65 -9.09
C PHE A 117 0.46 -4.68 -8.08
N HIS A 118 0.26 -5.82 -7.45
CA HIS A 118 -0.79 -6.07 -6.47
C HIS A 118 -0.17 -6.65 -5.20
N PRO A 119 0.26 -5.82 -4.25
CA PRO A 119 0.83 -6.26 -2.98
C PRO A 119 -0.23 -6.42 -1.89
N SER A 120 0.10 -7.23 -0.88
CA SER A 120 -0.47 -7.20 0.45
C SER A 120 0.51 -6.53 1.41
N ILE A 121 0.09 -5.42 2.03
CA ILE A 121 0.90 -4.66 2.99
C ILE A 121 0.34 -4.85 4.39
N ALA A 122 1.20 -5.28 5.32
CA ALA A 122 0.84 -5.43 6.71
C ALA A 122 0.96 -4.10 7.48
N LEU A 123 -0.06 -3.82 8.28
CA LEU A 123 -0.11 -2.66 9.18
C LEU A 123 -0.46 -3.15 10.58
N SER A 124 0.21 -2.61 11.61
CA SER A 124 -0.21 -2.83 13.00
C SER A 124 -1.57 -2.19 13.29
N GLU A 125 -2.14 -2.47 14.44
CA GLU A 125 -3.37 -1.84 14.92
C GLU A 125 -3.28 -0.31 14.89
N SER A 126 -2.15 0.26 15.23
CA SER A 126 -1.89 1.71 15.16
C SER A 126 -1.66 2.24 13.74
N GLY A 127 -1.57 1.35 12.75
CA GLY A 127 -1.34 1.65 11.34
C GLY A 127 0.14 1.90 10.97
N LEU A 128 1.09 1.41 11.80
CA LEU A 128 2.49 1.34 11.42
C LEU A 128 2.66 0.30 10.32
N SER A 129 3.41 0.64 9.27
CA SER A 129 3.66 -0.31 8.17
C SER A 129 4.68 -1.35 8.59
N LEU A 130 4.24 -2.59 8.78
CA LEU A 130 5.09 -3.73 9.13
C LEU A 130 5.86 -4.28 7.92
N GLY A 131 5.44 -3.94 6.71
CA GLY A 131 6.07 -4.32 5.45
C GLY A 131 5.11 -4.99 4.50
N GLN A 132 5.64 -5.44 3.36
CA GLN A 132 4.92 -6.24 2.40
C GLN A 132 5.03 -7.72 2.78
N VAL A 133 3.94 -8.44 2.72
CA VAL A 133 3.91 -9.87 3.09
C VAL A 133 3.73 -10.78 1.89
N ASP A 134 3.14 -10.25 0.80
CA ASP A 134 2.98 -10.97 -0.47
C ASP A 134 2.73 -10.00 -1.62
N GLN A 135 2.87 -10.46 -2.87
CA GLN A 135 2.60 -9.66 -4.07
C GLN A 135 2.40 -10.49 -5.32
N ILE A 136 1.59 -9.96 -6.23
CA ILE A 136 1.46 -10.44 -7.59
C ILE A 136 1.92 -9.36 -8.56
N ILE A 137 2.77 -9.72 -9.53
CA ILE A 137 3.24 -8.82 -10.58
C ILE A 137 2.99 -9.48 -11.93
N TRP A 138 2.36 -8.73 -12.84
CA TRP A 138 2.12 -9.23 -14.21
C TRP A 138 2.16 -8.13 -15.24
N ALA A 139 2.40 -8.52 -16.47
CA ALA A 139 2.21 -7.72 -17.67
C ALA A 139 1.26 -8.46 -18.60
N ARG A 140 0.30 -7.74 -19.19
CA ARG A 140 -0.65 -8.31 -20.15
C ARG A 140 0.04 -8.66 -21.44
N ASP A 141 -0.40 -9.73 -22.13
CA ASP A 141 0.11 -10.10 -23.45
C ASP A 141 -0.23 -9.00 -24.46
N LEU A 142 0.74 -8.69 -25.33
CA LEU A 142 0.58 -7.72 -26.42
C LEU A 142 -0.50 -8.15 -27.42
N LYS A 143 -0.78 -9.45 -27.57
CA LYS A 143 -1.87 -9.97 -28.38
C LYS A 143 -3.24 -9.42 -27.98
N SER A 144 -3.42 -9.04 -26.73
CA SER A 144 -4.66 -8.41 -26.26
C SER A 144 -4.97 -7.07 -26.94
N LEU A 145 -3.97 -6.41 -27.57
CA LEU A 145 -4.14 -5.19 -28.36
C LEU A 145 -4.78 -5.46 -29.73
N GLU A 146 -4.63 -6.66 -30.27
CA GLU A 146 -5.19 -7.06 -31.55
C GLU A 146 -6.70 -7.32 -31.48
N LEU A 147 -7.20 -7.57 -30.27
CA LEU A 147 -8.61 -7.84 -30.02
C LEU A 147 -9.45 -6.56 -29.96
N THR A 148 -10.63 -6.58 -30.56
CA THR A 148 -11.63 -5.52 -30.38
C THR A 148 -12.16 -5.51 -28.95
N ALA A 149 -12.78 -4.39 -28.52
CA ALA A 149 -13.40 -4.30 -27.20
C ALA A 149 -14.47 -5.39 -26.97
N GLN A 150 -15.21 -5.73 -28.02
CA GLN A 150 -16.24 -6.77 -27.99
C GLN A 150 -15.65 -8.18 -27.86
N GLN A 151 -14.55 -8.48 -28.56
CA GLN A 151 -13.83 -9.75 -28.44
C GLN A 151 -13.26 -9.91 -27.02
N ARG A 152 -12.58 -8.89 -26.47
CA ARG A 152 -12.09 -8.90 -25.09
C ARG A 152 -13.22 -9.12 -24.06
N ALA A 153 -14.38 -8.48 -24.27
CA ALA A 153 -15.54 -8.69 -23.40
C ALA A 153 -16.09 -10.12 -23.47
N THR A 154 -16.10 -10.71 -24.66
CA THR A 154 -16.56 -12.08 -24.89
C THR A 154 -15.59 -13.10 -24.28
N GLU A 155 -14.28 -12.93 -24.48
CA GLU A 155 -13.26 -13.78 -23.84
C GLU A 155 -13.34 -13.72 -22.32
N ARG A 156 -13.46 -12.51 -21.76
CA ARG A 156 -13.59 -12.30 -20.31
C ARG A 156 -14.84 -12.98 -19.73
N ARG A 157 -15.95 -13.02 -20.49
CA ARG A 157 -17.18 -13.72 -20.06
C ARG A 157 -17.03 -15.24 -20.09
N ARG A 158 -16.24 -15.77 -21.03
CA ARG A 158 -16.02 -17.22 -21.21
C ARG A 158 -14.94 -17.77 -20.28
N ALA A 159 -13.98 -16.96 -19.91
CA ALA A 159 -12.88 -17.33 -19.03
C ALA A 159 -13.42 -17.83 -17.68
N CYS A 160 -12.84 -18.90 -17.15
CA CYS A 160 -13.08 -19.31 -15.77
C CYS A 160 -12.51 -18.25 -14.79
N PHE A 161 -12.86 -18.35 -13.51
CA PHE A 161 -12.46 -17.30 -12.54
C PHE A 161 -10.93 -17.21 -12.42
N GLU A 162 -10.25 -18.34 -12.40
CA GLU A 162 -8.81 -18.50 -12.25
C GLU A 162 -8.01 -17.86 -13.42
N GLU A 163 -8.62 -17.75 -14.58
CA GLU A 163 -8.02 -17.13 -15.77
C GLU A 163 -8.22 -15.59 -15.80
N LYS A 164 -9.07 -15.07 -14.93
CA LYS A 164 -9.34 -13.62 -14.87
C LYS A 164 -8.31 -12.89 -14.05
N GLU A 165 -7.98 -11.66 -14.44
CA GLU A 165 -7.13 -10.79 -13.60
C GLU A 165 -7.69 -10.56 -12.20
N SER A 166 -9.02 -10.73 -12.00
CA SER A 166 -9.64 -10.63 -10.69
C SER A 166 -9.29 -11.77 -9.73
N ALA A 167 -8.76 -12.90 -10.23
CA ALA A 167 -8.30 -14.01 -9.40
C ALA A 167 -7.18 -13.62 -8.43
N ARG A 168 -6.38 -12.60 -8.76
CA ARG A 168 -5.34 -12.06 -7.89
C ARG A 168 -5.84 -11.68 -6.49
N TRP A 169 -7.09 -11.20 -6.39
CA TRP A 169 -7.69 -10.85 -5.10
C TRP A 169 -7.87 -12.08 -4.22
N MET A 170 -8.26 -13.21 -4.84
CA MET A 170 -8.39 -14.49 -4.16
C MET A 170 -7.03 -15.06 -3.78
N GLU A 171 -6.06 -15.04 -4.69
CA GLU A 171 -4.70 -15.55 -4.44
C GLU A 171 -4.07 -14.86 -3.23
N ILE A 172 -4.16 -13.53 -3.16
CA ILE A 172 -3.65 -12.77 -2.01
C ILE A 172 -4.50 -13.02 -0.75
N LEU A 173 -5.83 -13.13 -0.86
CA LEU A 173 -6.67 -13.46 0.29
C LEU A 173 -6.28 -14.81 0.90
N GLN A 174 -6.08 -15.84 0.07
CA GLN A 174 -5.64 -17.16 0.51
C GLN A 174 -4.23 -17.15 1.11
N SER A 175 -3.32 -16.39 0.54
CA SER A 175 -1.99 -16.17 1.12
C SER A 175 -2.07 -15.50 2.50
N ASN A 176 -2.91 -14.47 2.64
CA ASN A 176 -3.17 -13.79 3.90
C ASN A 176 -3.80 -14.73 4.96
N GLU A 177 -4.73 -15.58 4.54
CA GLU A 177 -5.34 -16.60 5.40
C GLU A 177 -4.31 -17.61 5.90
N GLN A 178 -3.37 -18.04 5.05
CA GLN A 178 -2.29 -18.94 5.45
C GLN A 178 -1.40 -18.34 6.54
N LEU A 179 -1.19 -17.02 6.55
CA LEU A 179 -0.50 -16.35 7.65
C LEU A 179 -1.26 -16.48 8.97
N ALA A 180 -2.58 -16.32 8.94
CA ALA A 180 -3.42 -16.49 10.12
C ALA A 180 -3.35 -17.92 10.66
N ARG A 181 -3.41 -18.92 9.78
CA ARG A 181 -3.23 -20.34 10.17
C ARG A 181 -1.85 -20.63 10.76
N ARG A 182 -0.81 -19.93 10.30
CA ARG A 182 0.57 -20.05 10.79
C ARG A 182 0.79 -19.40 12.15
N PHE A 183 0.10 -18.29 12.44
CA PHE A 183 0.32 -17.46 13.63
C PHE A 183 -0.96 -17.29 14.45
N GLY A 184 -1.37 -18.33 15.17
CA GLY A 184 -2.62 -18.38 15.92
C GLY A 184 -2.76 -17.35 17.06
N GLN A 185 -1.69 -16.65 17.46
CA GLN A 185 -1.73 -15.59 18.48
C GLN A 185 -1.95 -14.19 17.90
N THR A 186 -1.84 -14.05 16.58
CA THR A 186 -2.06 -12.78 15.86
C THR A 186 -3.40 -12.87 15.14
N HIS A 187 -4.25 -11.88 15.33
CA HIS A 187 -5.48 -11.72 14.56
C HIS A 187 -5.19 -10.93 13.28
N PHE A 188 -5.60 -11.46 12.13
CA PHE A 188 -5.39 -10.83 10.84
C PHE A 188 -6.71 -10.37 10.22
N ILE A 189 -6.73 -9.15 9.68
CA ILE A 189 -7.88 -8.60 8.98
C ILE A 189 -7.45 -8.22 7.57
N SER A 190 -7.96 -8.93 6.56
CA SER A 190 -7.72 -8.59 5.15
C SER A 190 -8.62 -7.40 4.75
N VAL A 191 -8.01 -6.34 4.20
CA VAL A 191 -8.72 -5.10 3.83
C VAL A 191 -8.52 -4.80 2.35
N ALA A 192 -9.64 -4.65 1.62
CA ALA A 192 -9.61 -4.44 0.19
C ALA A 192 -10.61 -3.36 -0.28
N ASP A 193 -10.35 -2.79 -1.45
CA ASP A 193 -11.26 -1.83 -2.06
C ASP A 193 -12.39 -2.52 -2.85
N SER A 194 -13.14 -1.72 -3.58
CA SER A 194 -14.30 -2.19 -4.34
C SER A 194 -13.99 -3.08 -5.56
N GLU A 195 -12.73 -3.22 -5.96
CA GLU A 195 -12.36 -4.20 -6.98
C GLU A 195 -12.39 -5.64 -6.43
N ALA A 196 -12.28 -5.78 -5.11
CA ALA A 196 -12.40 -7.05 -4.40
C ALA A 196 -13.86 -7.45 -4.10
N ASP A 197 -14.87 -6.64 -4.50
CA ASP A 197 -16.29 -7.00 -4.38
C ASP A 197 -16.63 -8.12 -5.39
N ILE A 198 -16.17 -9.34 -5.10
CA ILE A 198 -16.24 -10.53 -5.94
C ILE A 198 -16.93 -11.64 -5.16
N CYS A 199 -17.95 -12.29 -5.76
CA CYS A 199 -18.72 -13.34 -5.05
C CYS A 199 -17.86 -14.49 -4.57
N GLU A 200 -16.86 -14.88 -5.35
CA GLU A 200 -15.95 -15.97 -5.02
C GLU A 200 -15.23 -15.72 -3.68
N LEU A 201 -14.87 -14.47 -3.37
CA LEU A 201 -14.21 -14.14 -2.08
C LEU A 201 -15.17 -14.33 -0.90
N PHE A 202 -16.45 -14.01 -1.08
CA PHE A 202 -17.44 -14.18 -0.03
C PHE A 202 -17.77 -15.66 0.23
N CYS A 203 -17.59 -16.55 -0.75
CA CYS A 203 -17.77 -17.98 -0.57
C CYS A 203 -16.66 -18.64 0.31
N GLU A 204 -15.49 -18.02 0.41
CA GLU A 204 -14.40 -18.52 1.24
C GLU A 204 -14.59 -18.22 2.74
N VAL A 205 -15.49 -17.32 3.10
CA VAL A 205 -15.65 -16.82 4.48
C VAL A 205 -15.89 -17.93 5.50
N GLU A 206 -16.64 -18.97 5.13
CA GLU A 206 -16.93 -20.10 6.02
C GLU A 206 -15.70 -20.98 6.33
N THR A 207 -14.63 -20.84 5.54
CA THR A 207 -13.39 -21.63 5.71
C THR A 207 -12.33 -20.92 6.54
N PHE A 208 -12.57 -19.65 6.89
CA PHE A 208 -11.60 -18.83 7.61
C PHE A 208 -11.29 -19.38 9.01
N PRO A 209 -10.03 -19.33 9.46
CA PRO A 209 -9.71 -19.62 10.85
C PRO A 209 -10.24 -18.49 11.77
N GLU A 210 -10.44 -18.80 13.05
CA GLU A 210 -11.01 -17.85 14.04
C GLU A 210 -10.24 -16.54 14.18
N ASN A 211 -8.96 -16.51 13.82
CA ASN A 211 -8.09 -15.35 13.87
C ASN A 211 -7.93 -14.65 12.51
N PHE A 212 -8.89 -14.82 11.60
CA PHE A 212 -8.85 -14.18 10.28
C PHE A 212 -10.21 -13.60 9.89
N ASP A 213 -10.21 -12.32 9.54
CA ASP A 213 -11.39 -11.59 9.08
C ASP A 213 -11.12 -10.81 7.81
N LEU A 214 -12.18 -10.30 7.18
CA LEU A 214 -12.09 -9.42 6.02
C LEU A 214 -12.92 -8.13 6.18
N ILE A 215 -12.49 -7.09 5.47
CA ILE A 215 -13.25 -5.86 5.23
C ILE A 215 -13.13 -5.51 3.75
N ILE A 216 -14.23 -5.57 3.01
CA ILE A 216 -14.27 -5.24 1.57
C ILE A 216 -15.29 -4.14 1.33
N ARG A 217 -14.92 -3.13 0.53
CA ARG A 217 -15.87 -2.11 0.12
C ARG A 217 -16.79 -2.64 -0.99
N GLY A 218 -18.08 -2.57 -0.76
CA GLY A 218 -19.12 -2.92 -1.74
C GLY A 218 -19.25 -1.86 -2.84
N SER A 219 -19.41 -2.30 -4.08
CA SER A 219 -19.65 -1.45 -5.25
C SER A 219 -20.62 -2.06 -6.25
N ASN A 220 -20.73 -3.37 -6.27
CA ASN A 220 -21.58 -4.10 -7.20
C ASN A 220 -23.01 -4.21 -6.67
N GLN A 221 -23.96 -4.27 -7.59
CA GLN A 221 -25.33 -4.62 -7.23
C GLN A 221 -25.36 -6.10 -6.88
N ARG A 222 -25.74 -6.41 -5.63
CA ARG A 222 -25.81 -7.77 -5.11
C ARG A 222 -27.23 -8.14 -4.78
N ASN A 223 -27.72 -9.24 -5.39
CA ASN A 223 -28.97 -9.85 -5.00
C ASN A 223 -28.78 -10.56 -3.66
N ILE A 224 -29.80 -10.54 -2.82
CA ILE A 224 -29.78 -11.17 -1.51
C ILE A 224 -30.93 -12.17 -1.37
N VAL A 225 -30.70 -13.19 -0.58
CA VAL A 225 -31.70 -14.18 -0.15
C VAL A 225 -32.45 -13.64 1.05
N SER A 226 -31.73 -13.01 1.98
CA SER A 226 -32.28 -12.41 3.20
C SER A 226 -31.40 -11.27 3.68
N ALA A 227 -31.97 -10.37 4.47
CA ALA A 227 -31.25 -9.36 5.22
C ALA A 227 -31.91 -9.16 6.58
N THR A 228 -31.12 -8.99 7.63
CA THR A 228 -31.60 -8.75 9.00
C THR A 228 -30.92 -7.50 9.56
N ASP A 229 -31.69 -6.53 9.98
CA ASP A 229 -31.20 -5.34 10.67
C ASP A 229 -30.69 -5.73 12.06
N VAL A 230 -29.42 -5.41 12.38
CA VAL A 230 -28.78 -5.84 13.63
C VAL A 230 -29.33 -5.08 14.83
N ALA A 231 -29.69 -3.81 14.66
CA ALA A 231 -30.19 -2.96 15.74
C ALA A 231 -31.58 -3.37 16.22
N THR A 232 -32.45 -3.80 15.29
CA THR A 232 -33.84 -4.13 15.56
C THR A 232 -34.13 -5.63 15.55
N GLY A 233 -33.28 -6.46 14.96
CA GLY A 233 -33.50 -7.89 14.73
C GLY A 233 -34.56 -8.18 13.67
N LEU A 234 -35.09 -7.17 12.97
CA LEU A 234 -36.12 -7.34 11.97
C LEU A 234 -35.55 -7.69 10.59
N GLN A 235 -36.33 -8.50 9.85
CA GLN A 235 -36.02 -8.78 8.45
C GLN A 235 -36.23 -7.53 7.60
N LEU A 236 -35.28 -7.25 6.71
CA LEU A 236 -35.37 -6.19 5.71
C LEU A 236 -35.95 -6.77 4.41
N GLU A 237 -37.11 -6.35 4.03
CA GLU A 237 -37.76 -6.76 2.78
C GLU A 237 -37.11 -6.07 1.57
N ALA A 238 -35.98 -6.63 1.11
CA ALA A 238 -35.18 -6.06 0.04
C ALA A 238 -34.68 -7.16 -0.92
N PRO A 239 -34.74 -6.96 -2.24
CA PRO A 239 -34.22 -7.92 -3.22
C PRO A 239 -32.69 -7.80 -3.44
N SER A 240 -32.10 -6.73 -2.95
CA SER A 240 -30.67 -6.46 -3.13
C SER A 240 -30.09 -5.66 -1.96
N VAL A 241 -28.75 -5.70 -1.82
CA VAL A 241 -28.03 -4.90 -0.81
C VAL A 241 -28.34 -3.40 -0.99
N GLN A 242 -28.43 -2.90 -2.22
CA GLN A 242 -28.71 -1.50 -2.51
C GLN A 242 -30.13 -1.07 -2.07
N GLU A 243 -31.09 -1.97 -2.09
CA GLU A 243 -32.43 -1.71 -1.53
C GLU A 243 -32.42 -1.83 0.00
N ALA A 244 -31.73 -2.81 0.57
CA ALA A 244 -31.55 -2.95 2.02
C ALA A 244 -30.92 -1.71 2.64
N VAL A 245 -29.93 -1.11 1.98
CA VAL A 245 -29.27 0.15 2.39
C VAL A 245 -30.26 1.31 2.55
N LYS A 246 -31.34 1.37 1.76
CA LYS A 246 -32.33 2.45 1.81
C LYS A 246 -33.29 2.36 3.00
N ILE A 247 -33.49 1.15 3.51
CA ILE A 247 -34.46 0.85 4.56
C ILE A 247 -33.83 0.46 5.89
N ALA A 248 -32.50 0.27 5.93
CA ALA A 248 -31.78 -0.06 7.15
C ALA A 248 -31.91 1.06 8.19
N THR A 249 -32.08 0.67 9.45
CA THR A 249 -32.21 1.59 10.57
C THR A 249 -30.88 2.29 10.88
N ASN A 250 -30.90 3.61 11.10
CA ASN A 250 -29.72 4.34 11.58
C ASN A 250 -29.46 3.99 13.05
N GLY A 251 -28.38 3.23 13.30
CA GLY A 251 -27.99 2.80 14.64
C GLY A 251 -27.12 3.83 15.37
N PHE A 252 -26.09 4.35 14.70
CA PHE A 252 -25.07 5.19 15.32
C PHE A 252 -24.76 6.42 14.47
N THR A 253 -24.11 7.42 15.06
CA THR A 253 -23.64 8.60 14.32
C THR A 253 -22.19 8.94 14.66
N ARG A 254 -21.42 9.36 13.64
CA ARG A 254 -20.02 9.80 13.81
C ARG A 254 -19.80 11.13 13.09
N LYS A 255 -19.17 12.08 13.77
CA LYS A 255 -18.70 13.34 13.16
C LYS A 255 -17.30 13.14 12.62
N VAL A 256 -17.05 13.61 11.40
CA VAL A 256 -15.75 13.54 10.75
C VAL A 256 -15.41 14.84 10.07
N SER A 257 -14.15 15.25 10.16
CA SER A 257 -13.66 16.40 9.42
C SER A 257 -13.27 15.99 8.00
N VAL A 258 -13.86 16.64 7.02
CA VAL A 258 -13.67 16.37 5.59
C VAL A 258 -12.83 17.47 4.99
N GLY A 259 -11.61 17.16 4.55
CA GLY A 259 -10.71 18.11 3.90
C GLY A 259 -11.20 18.56 2.51
N PRO A 260 -10.76 19.74 2.05
CA PRO A 260 -11.13 20.24 0.73
C PRO A 260 -10.49 19.39 -0.38
N ARG A 261 -11.13 19.37 -1.55
CA ARG A 261 -10.57 18.82 -2.77
C ARG A 261 -10.74 19.84 -3.88
N PRO A 262 -9.67 20.25 -4.59
CA PRO A 262 -9.76 21.16 -5.73
C PRO A 262 -10.55 20.53 -6.88
N ALA A 263 -11.06 21.39 -7.77
CA ALA A 263 -11.71 20.93 -8.99
C ALA A 263 -10.72 20.13 -9.86
N PRO A 264 -11.17 19.06 -10.53
CA PRO A 264 -10.33 18.29 -11.41
C PRO A 264 -9.90 19.12 -12.63
N GLU A 265 -8.61 19.00 -12.99
CA GLU A 265 -8.00 19.79 -14.07
C GLU A 265 -8.33 19.24 -15.46
N THR A 266 -8.52 17.93 -15.59
CA THR A 266 -8.73 17.27 -16.89
C THR A 266 -10.19 16.93 -17.16
N PRO A 267 -10.65 16.95 -18.46
CA PRO A 267 -12.01 16.57 -18.83
C PRO A 267 -12.40 15.15 -18.41
N ASP A 268 -11.46 14.18 -18.46
CA ASP A 268 -11.71 12.82 -18.07
C ASP A 268 -11.85 12.65 -16.55
N GLU A 269 -11.16 13.48 -15.78
CA GLU A 269 -11.33 13.53 -14.33
C GLU A 269 -12.65 14.16 -13.91
N LYS A 270 -13.15 15.14 -14.66
CA LYS A 270 -14.44 15.81 -14.43
C LYS A 270 -15.62 14.84 -14.52
N LYS A 271 -15.50 13.77 -15.31
CA LYS A 271 -16.51 12.71 -15.44
C LYS A 271 -16.56 11.75 -14.25
N ARG A 272 -15.56 11.74 -13.39
CA ARG A 272 -15.48 10.83 -12.24
C ARG A 272 -16.04 11.51 -11.00
N ILE A 273 -17.20 11.05 -10.52
CA ILE A 273 -17.85 11.57 -9.28
C ILE A 273 -16.84 11.65 -8.11
N ARG A 274 -15.96 10.63 -7.98
CA ARG A 274 -14.91 10.60 -6.95
C ARG A 274 -13.90 11.74 -7.01
N LYS A 275 -13.80 12.45 -8.14
CA LYS A 275 -12.84 13.53 -8.36
C LYS A 275 -13.47 14.92 -8.40
N GLN A 276 -14.78 15.06 -8.18
CA GLN A 276 -15.43 16.37 -8.12
C GLN A 276 -14.87 17.23 -6.99
N ALA A 277 -14.92 18.53 -7.17
CA ALA A 277 -14.55 19.50 -6.14
C ALA A 277 -15.32 19.23 -4.85
N ARG A 278 -14.68 19.46 -3.72
CA ARG A 278 -15.28 19.26 -2.40
C ARG A 278 -14.80 20.36 -1.46
N THR A 279 -15.74 20.96 -0.72
CA THR A 279 -15.44 21.93 0.33
C THR A 279 -14.98 21.26 1.62
N ALA A 280 -14.19 21.96 2.43
CA ALA A 280 -13.88 21.52 3.79
C ALA A 280 -15.14 21.62 4.65
N ARG A 281 -15.47 20.56 5.41
CA ARG A 281 -16.65 20.55 6.29
C ARG A 281 -16.52 19.55 7.44
N GLU A 282 -17.32 19.72 8.43
CA GLU A 282 -17.67 18.68 9.42
C GLU A 282 -18.87 17.91 8.89
N ALA A 283 -18.70 16.62 8.59
CA ALA A 283 -19.74 15.74 8.11
C ALA A 283 -20.27 14.88 9.25
N VAL A 284 -21.60 14.72 9.33
CA VAL A 284 -22.25 13.77 10.20
C VAL A 284 -22.55 12.51 9.40
N LEU A 285 -21.96 11.40 9.80
CA LEU A 285 -22.15 10.09 9.17
C LEU A 285 -23.15 9.30 10.00
N ASN A 286 -24.22 8.84 9.35
CA ASN A 286 -25.12 7.83 9.87
C ASN A 286 -24.54 6.45 9.60
N ILE A 287 -24.55 5.58 10.58
CA ILE A 287 -24.01 4.22 10.51
C ILE A 287 -25.15 3.25 10.77
N SER A 288 -25.36 2.33 9.84
CA SER A 288 -26.35 1.24 9.97
C SER A 288 -25.63 -0.09 9.84
N THR A 289 -26.08 -1.09 10.59
CA THR A 289 -25.52 -2.45 10.57
C THR A 289 -26.60 -3.47 10.27
N PHE A 290 -26.32 -4.37 9.35
CA PHE A 290 -27.21 -5.47 9.00
C PHE A 290 -26.42 -6.68 8.50
N THR A 291 -26.97 -7.88 8.67
CA THR A 291 -26.41 -9.12 8.12
C THR A 291 -27.19 -9.50 6.88
N VAL A 292 -26.49 -9.90 5.81
CA VAL A 292 -27.11 -10.34 4.56
C VAL A 292 -26.65 -11.72 4.17
N THR A 293 -27.54 -12.49 3.55
CA THR A 293 -27.19 -13.69 2.79
C THR A 293 -27.21 -13.30 1.31
N LEU A 294 -26.01 -13.18 0.73
CA LEU A 294 -25.82 -12.89 -0.68
C LEU A 294 -26.19 -14.09 -1.52
N ALA A 295 -26.99 -13.89 -2.57
CA ALA A 295 -27.36 -14.96 -3.50
C ALA A 295 -26.15 -15.33 -4.39
N GLY A 296 -25.82 -16.59 -4.45
CA GLY A 296 -24.77 -17.13 -5.31
C GLY A 296 -25.09 -16.96 -6.79
N PRO A 297 -24.26 -16.27 -7.59
CA PRO A 297 -24.53 -16.06 -9.01
C PRO A 297 -24.35 -17.35 -9.80
N ARG A 298 -25.07 -17.48 -10.91
CA ARG A 298 -24.85 -18.54 -11.90
C ARG A 298 -23.51 -18.35 -12.61
N ARG A 299 -22.76 -19.44 -12.75
CA ARG A 299 -21.49 -19.45 -13.49
C ARG A 299 -21.68 -19.79 -14.97
N CYS A 300 -20.77 -19.29 -15.83
CA CYS A 300 -20.66 -19.78 -17.20
C CYS A 300 -20.20 -21.25 -17.18
N GLY A 301 -20.96 -22.14 -17.80
CA GLY A 301 -20.66 -23.58 -17.79
C GLY A 301 -21.59 -24.43 -16.90
N GLY A 302 -22.55 -23.82 -16.23
CA GLY A 302 -23.57 -24.49 -15.40
C GLY A 302 -23.13 -24.61 -13.94
N GLY A 303 -24.05 -24.35 -13.04
CA GLY A 303 -23.83 -24.33 -11.58
C GLY A 303 -23.98 -22.92 -11.01
N CYS A 304 -24.26 -22.86 -9.72
CA CYS A 304 -24.30 -21.62 -8.94
C CYS A 304 -23.17 -21.65 -7.90
N LEU A 305 -22.61 -20.50 -7.58
CA LEU A 305 -21.85 -20.36 -6.35
C LEU A 305 -22.78 -20.56 -5.15
N PRO A 306 -22.26 -21.03 -3.99
CA PRO A 306 -23.06 -21.05 -2.79
C PRO A 306 -23.48 -19.64 -2.38
N ASP A 307 -24.58 -19.55 -1.63
CA ASP A 307 -24.97 -18.32 -0.95
C ASP A 307 -23.94 -18.04 0.17
N ALA A 308 -23.69 -16.77 0.44
CA ALA A 308 -22.70 -16.38 1.46
C ALA A 308 -23.35 -15.40 2.44
N THR A 309 -23.25 -15.70 3.74
CA THR A 309 -23.73 -14.80 4.80
C THR A 309 -22.60 -13.90 5.27
N ILE A 310 -22.84 -12.59 5.28
CA ILE A 310 -21.84 -11.59 5.64
C ILE A 310 -22.46 -10.38 6.33
N ASN A 311 -21.72 -9.76 7.22
CA ASN A 311 -22.10 -8.52 7.89
C ASN A 311 -21.85 -7.31 6.99
N VAL A 312 -22.68 -6.29 7.13
CA VAL A 312 -22.59 -5.03 6.40
C VAL A 312 -22.62 -3.84 7.35
N VAL A 313 -21.61 -2.99 7.22
CA VAL A 313 -21.60 -1.66 7.84
C VAL A 313 -21.84 -0.63 6.74
N LEU A 314 -22.98 0.04 6.79
CA LEU A 314 -23.32 1.16 5.93
C LEU A 314 -22.89 2.46 6.60
N VAL A 315 -22.15 3.29 5.87
CA VAL A 315 -21.80 4.66 6.27
C VAL A 315 -22.42 5.62 5.26
N LEU A 316 -23.27 6.53 5.70
CA LEU A 316 -23.94 7.49 4.84
C LEU A 316 -23.90 8.90 5.46
N GLU A 317 -23.44 9.89 4.70
CA GLU A 317 -23.48 11.28 5.13
C GLU A 317 -24.93 11.79 5.22
N ALA A 318 -25.32 12.32 6.40
CA ALA A 318 -26.70 12.71 6.68
C ALA A 318 -27.15 13.93 5.85
N ASN A 319 -26.31 14.96 5.78
CA ASN A 319 -26.63 16.24 5.16
C ASN A 319 -25.45 16.71 4.30
N PRO A 320 -25.24 16.13 3.12
CA PRO A 320 -24.19 16.58 2.21
C PRO A 320 -24.50 17.99 1.70
N PRO A 321 -23.50 18.83 1.40
CA PRO A 321 -23.73 20.13 0.76
C PRO A 321 -24.40 19.98 -0.59
N GLU A 322 -25.22 20.97 -0.95
CA GLU A 322 -25.89 20.99 -2.24
C GLU A 322 -24.89 20.88 -3.40
N GLY A 323 -25.15 19.98 -4.35
CA GLY A 323 -24.27 19.74 -5.50
C GLY A 323 -23.03 18.89 -5.20
N GLU A 324 -22.78 18.48 -3.96
CA GLU A 324 -21.71 17.55 -3.62
C GLU A 324 -22.25 16.14 -3.37
N PRO A 325 -21.59 15.08 -3.87
CA PRO A 325 -22.01 13.72 -3.58
C PRO A 325 -21.78 13.38 -2.11
N PRO A 326 -22.73 12.67 -1.45
CA PRO A 326 -22.55 12.25 -0.07
C PRO A 326 -21.38 11.27 0.10
N ILE A 327 -20.80 11.26 1.29
CA ILE A 327 -19.92 10.15 1.69
C ILE A 327 -20.82 8.93 1.86
N GLN A 328 -20.55 7.87 1.09
CA GLN A 328 -21.25 6.61 1.17
C GLN A 328 -20.29 5.45 1.06
N TRP A 329 -20.31 4.57 2.07
CA TRP A 329 -19.59 3.30 2.04
C TRP A 329 -20.54 2.16 2.42
N ILE A 330 -20.45 1.08 1.68
CA ILE A 330 -20.98 -0.22 2.03
C ILE A 330 -19.74 -1.07 2.32
N LEU A 331 -19.58 -1.54 3.56
CA LEU A 331 -18.45 -2.36 3.97
C LEU A 331 -18.95 -3.75 4.32
N TYR A 332 -18.57 -4.74 3.53
CA TYR A 332 -18.76 -6.15 3.85
C TYR A 332 -17.67 -6.60 4.81
N THR A 333 -18.03 -7.36 5.83
CA THR A 333 -17.08 -7.84 6.83
C THR A 333 -17.53 -9.12 7.51
N THR A 334 -16.58 -9.93 7.96
CA THR A 334 -16.82 -11.08 8.84
C THR A 334 -16.76 -10.70 10.33
N LEU A 335 -16.20 -9.52 10.63
CA LEU A 335 -16.13 -8.99 12.00
C LEU A 335 -17.53 -8.80 12.62
N PRO A 336 -17.68 -8.93 13.95
CA PRO A 336 -18.91 -8.59 14.64
C PRO A 336 -19.27 -7.11 14.45
N ILE A 337 -20.58 -6.82 14.42
CA ILE A 337 -21.13 -5.48 14.18
C ILE A 337 -22.31 -5.15 15.10
N SER A 338 -22.46 -5.87 16.20
CA SER A 338 -23.61 -5.76 17.13
C SER A 338 -23.58 -4.51 17.99
N THR A 339 -22.40 -3.93 18.20
CA THR A 339 -22.18 -2.74 19.03
C THR A 339 -21.63 -1.59 18.21
N GLU A 340 -21.78 -0.35 18.73
CA GLU A 340 -21.18 0.83 18.11
C GLU A 340 -19.66 0.69 17.99
N ALA A 341 -18.99 0.19 19.03
CA ALA A 341 -17.54 0.01 19.02
C ALA A 341 -17.08 -0.96 17.90
N GLU A 342 -17.78 -2.05 17.71
CA GLU A 342 -17.51 -3.03 16.64
C GLU A 342 -17.72 -2.40 15.24
N ALA A 343 -18.83 -1.71 15.02
CA ALA A 343 -19.10 -1.03 13.75
C ALA A 343 -18.04 0.04 13.44
N LEU A 344 -17.61 0.82 14.47
CA LEU A 344 -16.54 1.81 14.32
C LEU A 344 -15.19 1.15 14.04
N ALA A 345 -14.88 0.01 14.66
CA ALA A 345 -13.66 -0.76 14.39
C ALA A 345 -13.57 -1.20 12.92
N VAL A 346 -14.69 -1.63 12.31
CA VAL A 346 -14.76 -1.94 10.86
C VAL A 346 -14.44 -0.71 10.01
N ILE A 347 -15.04 0.44 10.34
CA ILE A 347 -14.82 1.70 9.61
C ILE A 347 -13.35 2.14 9.73
N ASP A 348 -12.79 2.13 10.94
CA ASP A 348 -11.41 2.53 11.20
C ASP A 348 -10.41 1.54 10.58
N GLY A 349 -10.75 0.24 10.55
CA GLY A 349 -10.02 -0.79 9.83
C GLY A 349 -9.98 -0.51 8.32
N TYR A 350 -11.13 -0.19 7.73
CA TYR A 350 -11.19 0.19 6.31
C TYR A 350 -10.39 1.47 6.00
N CYS A 351 -10.39 2.45 6.88
CA CYS A 351 -9.60 3.68 6.71
C CYS A 351 -8.10 3.40 6.59
N LYS A 352 -7.59 2.31 7.17
CA LYS A 352 -6.18 1.91 7.05
C LYS A 352 -5.79 1.55 5.62
N ARG A 353 -6.76 1.19 4.75
CA ARG A 353 -6.54 0.92 3.33
C ARG A 353 -5.77 2.06 2.63
N TRP A 354 -5.98 3.31 3.05
CA TRP A 354 -5.31 4.45 2.43
C TRP A 354 -3.77 4.38 2.51
N ASN A 355 -3.20 3.61 3.42
CA ASN A 355 -1.74 3.49 3.54
C ASN A 355 -1.11 2.85 2.30
N ILE A 356 -1.82 1.95 1.58
CA ILE A 356 -1.29 1.37 0.35
C ILE A 356 -1.18 2.40 -0.78
N GLU A 357 -2.11 3.38 -0.84
CA GLU A 357 -2.03 4.47 -1.82
C GLU A 357 -0.86 5.42 -1.52
N LEU A 358 -0.52 5.63 -0.24
CA LEU A 358 0.68 6.38 0.16
C LEU A 358 1.95 5.64 -0.27
N TYR A 359 1.98 4.33 -0.11
CA TYR A 359 3.07 3.48 -0.59
C TYR A 359 3.22 3.57 -2.11
N PHE A 360 2.13 3.44 -2.88
CA PHE A 360 2.15 3.62 -4.34
C PHE A 360 2.61 5.02 -4.76
N MET A 361 2.19 6.05 -4.04
CA MET A 361 2.64 7.42 -4.27
C MET A 361 4.15 7.56 -4.02
N THR A 362 4.69 6.91 -3.00
CA THR A 362 6.13 6.90 -2.71
C THR A 362 6.90 6.19 -3.80
N LEU A 363 6.42 5.06 -4.32
CA LEU A 363 7.00 4.37 -5.48
C LEU A 363 7.01 5.25 -6.73
N LYS A 364 5.85 5.82 -7.11
CA LYS A 364 5.69 6.57 -8.36
C LYS A 364 6.30 7.96 -8.31
N SER A 365 5.90 8.77 -7.32
CA SER A 365 6.29 10.18 -7.23
C SER A 365 7.56 10.39 -6.41
N GLY A 366 7.78 9.57 -5.40
CA GLY A 366 8.95 9.62 -4.53
C GLY A 366 10.19 9.04 -5.22
N LEU A 367 10.16 7.76 -5.47
CA LEU A 367 11.25 7.02 -6.10
C LEU A 367 11.28 7.14 -7.63
N LYS A 368 10.25 7.72 -8.24
CA LYS A 368 10.14 7.87 -9.70
C LYS A 368 10.43 6.56 -10.43
N ILE A 369 9.79 5.50 -9.98
CA ILE A 369 9.98 4.16 -10.56
C ILE A 369 9.74 4.21 -12.08
N GLU A 370 8.70 4.88 -12.54
CA GLU A 370 8.32 4.97 -13.97
C GLU A 370 9.38 5.68 -14.85
N ASP A 371 10.31 6.42 -14.26
CA ASP A 371 11.38 7.12 -14.98
C ASP A 371 12.68 6.28 -15.11
N MET A 372 12.73 5.06 -14.53
CA MET A 372 13.90 4.18 -14.65
C MET A 372 14.11 3.71 -16.08
N LYS A 373 15.38 3.59 -16.50
CA LYS A 373 15.74 3.18 -17.85
C LYS A 373 16.32 1.76 -17.86
N TYR A 374 15.54 0.81 -18.32
CA TYR A 374 15.94 -0.58 -18.56
C TYR A 374 15.43 -1.03 -19.93
N LYS A 375 16.12 -1.96 -20.58
CA LYS A 375 15.74 -2.47 -21.90
C LYS A 375 14.68 -3.57 -21.85
N THR A 376 14.60 -4.30 -20.75
CA THR A 376 13.68 -5.44 -20.60
C THR A 376 12.96 -5.38 -19.26
N LEU A 377 11.74 -5.89 -19.23
CA LEU A 377 10.91 -5.92 -18.04
C LEU A 377 11.54 -6.74 -16.88
N PRO A 378 12.13 -7.93 -17.09
CA PRO A 378 12.78 -8.67 -16.00
C PRO A 378 13.87 -7.87 -15.29
N ARG A 379 14.76 -7.19 -16.02
CA ARG A 379 15.78 -6.31 -15.43
C ARG A 379 15.17 -5.16 -14.64
N TYR A 380 14.09 -4.60 -15.17
CA TYR A 380 13.34 -3.53 -14.54
C TYR A 380 12.75 -4.00 -13.22
N LEU A 381 12.11 -5.17 -13.21
CA LEU A 381 11.45 -5.75 -12.06
C LEU A 381 12.44 -6.14 -10.96
N ASN A 382 13.65 -6.60 -11.28
CA ASN A 382 14.70 -6.84 -10.30
C ASN A 382 15.11 -5.54 -9.55
N ALA A 383 15.21 -4.42 -10.27
CA ALA A 383 15.47 -3.12 -9.62
C ALA A 383 14.24 -2.61 -8.85
N PHE A 384 13.04 -2.84 -9.38
CA PHE A 384 11.78 -2.49 -8.74
C PHE A 384 11.61 -3.16 -7.38
N ALA A 385 11.88 -4.46 -7.26
CA ALA A 385 11.76 -5.20 -6.01
C ALA A 385 12.63 -4.58 -4.90
N MET A 386 13.87 -4.23 -5.20
CA MET A 386 14.76 -3.57 -4.25
C MET A 386 14.25 -2.17 -3.84
N LEU A 387 13.69 -1.42 -4.78
CA LEU A 387 13.15 -0.08 -4.51
C LEU A 387 11.80 -0.11 -3.78
N ALA A 388 11.04 -1.20 -3.91
CA ALA A 388 9.82 -1.43 -3.14
C ALA A 388 10.10 -1.48 -1.63
N VAL A 389 11.20 -2.13 -1.23
CA VAL A 389 11.65 -2.17 0.16
C VAL A 389 12.05 -0.77 0.65
N VAL A 390 12.72 0.01 -0.19
CA VAL A 390 13.05 1.42 0.14
C VAL A 390 11.78 2.25 0.34
N ALA A 391 10.76 2.07 -0.52
CA ALA A 391 9.49 2.78 -0.38
C ALA A 391 8.79 2.44 0.95
N TRP A 392 8.77 1.15 1.32
CA TRP A 392 8.28 0.73 2.62
C TRP A 392 9.03 1.42 3.77
N ARG A 393 10.37 1.42 3.76
CA ARG A 393 11.17 2.06 4.83
C ARG A 393 10.83 3.54 5.00
N VAL A 394 10.59 4.26 3.92
CA VAL A 394 10.16 5.67 3.95
C VAL A 394 8.80 5.83 4.65
N GLU A 395 7.81 5.01 4.29
CA GLU A 395 6.49 5.06 4.91
C GLU A 395 6.53 4.64 6.39
N TYR A 396 7.33 3.63 6.72
CA TYR A 396 7.60 3.21 8.10
C TYR A 396 8.12 4.37 8.96
N LEU A 397 9.19 5.05 8.54
CA LEU A 397 9.81 6.15 9.29
C LEU A 397 8.86 7.34 9.45
N LYS A 398 8.10 7.68 8.41
CA LYS A 398 7.10 8.74 8.46
C LYS A 398 6.00 8.44 9.49
N LYS A 399 5.55 7.21 9.54
CA LYS A 399 4.48 6.80 10.44
C LYS A 399 4.99 6.69 11.86
N ALA A 400 6.16 6.08 12.07
CA ALA A 400 6.82 5.99 13.37
C ALA A 400 6.98 7.37 14.04
N ALA A 401 7.39 8.38 13.26
CA ALA A 401 7.52 9.76 13.77
C ALA A 401 6.20 10.41 14.20
N ARG A 402 5.08 9.95 13.68
CA ARG A 402 3.75 10.45 14.07
C ARG A 402 3.17 9.72 15.28
N MET A 403 3.52 8.44 15.42
CA MET A 403 2.98 7.58 16.47
C MET A 403 3.74 7.69 17.77
N ASP A 404 5.07 7.82 17.69
CA ASP A 404 5.97 7.93 18.81
C ASP A 404 6.86 9.18 18.61
N PRO A 405 6.23 10.39 18.62
CA PRO A 405 6.92 11.64 18.29
C PRO A 405 8.03 12.00 19.29
N ASP A 406 7.90 11.54 20.52
CA ASP A 406 8.80 11.83 21.63
C ASP A 406 9.91 10.77 21.81
N ALA A 407 9.83 9.62 21.08
CA ALA A 407 10.90 8.64 21.11
C ALA A 407 12.21 9.25 20.64
N PRO A 408 13.34 8.84 21.21
CA PRO A 408 14.66 9.27 20.73
C PRO A 408 14.88 8.77 19.31
N CYS A 409 15.39 9.63 18.42
CA CYS A 409 15.65 9.25 17.02
C CYS A 409 16.66 8.10 16.91
N SER A 410 17.52 7.90 17.91
CA SER A 410 18.46 6.79 18.00
C SER A 410 17.80 5.40 18.01
N LYS A 411 16.51 5.32 18.30
CA LYS A 411 15.72 4.08 18.15
C LYS A 411 15.59 3.64 16.67
N TYR A 412 15.69 4.57 15.72
CA TYR A 412 15.43 4.36 14.30
C TYR A 412 16.63 4.65 13.39
N PHE A 413 17.59 5.42 13.89
CA PHE A 413 18.79 5.88 13.19
C PHE A 413 20.03 5.64 14.04
N THR A 414 21.09 5.12 13.45
CA THR A 414 22.37 4.94 14.14
C THR A 414 23.03 6.30 14.46
N ASP A 415 23.98 6.32 15.40
CA ASP A 415 24.77 7.50 15.71
C ASP A 415 25.47 8.08 14.48
N GLN A 416 25.95 7.22 13.59
CA GLN A 416 26.58 7.62 12.34
C GLN A 416 25.60 8.29 11.36
N GLN A 417 24.31 8.09 11.55
CA GLN A 417 23.26 8.68 10.73
C GLN A 417 22.72 9.98 11.31
N TRP A 418 22.33 10.00 12.59
CA TRP A 418 21.64 11.16 13.15
C TRP A 418 22.60 12.28 13.61
N ILE A 419 23.80 11.96 14.15
CA ILE A 419 24.76 12.93 14.65
C ILE A 419 25.19 13.93 13.56
N PRO A 420 25.63 13.50 12.36
CA PRO A 420 26.00 14.42 11.29
C PRO A 420 24.90 15.40 10.90
N ILE A 421 23.66 14.97 10.96
CA ILE A 421 22.50 15.80 10.60
C ILE A 421 22.25 16.88 11.64
N VAL A 422 22.29 16.50 12.91
CA VAL A 422 22.15 17.46 14.02
C VAL A 422 23.28 18.49 13.96
N MET A 423 24.51 18.05 13.80
CA MET A 423 25.67 18.95 13.68
C MET A 423 25.56 19.87 12.45
N PHE A 424 25.16 19.34 11.31
CA PHE A 424 24.94 20.13 10.10
C PHE A 424 23.87 21.20 10.29
N GLN A 425 22.75 20.84 10.94
CA GLN A 425 21.62 21.74 11.12
C GLN A 425 21.87 22.79 12.22
N THR A 426 22.50 22.39 13.32
CA THR A 426 22.69 23.26 14.49
C THR A 426 24.00 24.02 14.49
N GLN A 427 24.98 23.59 13.67
CA GLN A 427 26.36 24.09 13.67
C GLN A 427 27.05 23.92 15.05
N LYS A 428 26.61 22.90 15.82
CA LYS A 428 27.13 22.57 17.16
C LYS A 428 27.39 21.08 17.27
N PRO A 429 28.31 20.65 18.16
CA PRO A 429 28.48 19.23 18.46
C PRO A 429 27.15 18.62 18.93
N ALA A 430 26.86 17.41 18.49
CA ALA A 430 25.70 16.66 18.97
C ALA A 430 26.06 15.92 20.27
N ASP A 431 25.12 15.93 21.22
CA ASP A 431 25.25 15.14 22.46
C ASP A 431 24.67 13.73 22.23
N LYS A 432 25.54 12.72 22.26
CA LYS A 432 25.14 11.32 22.08
C LYS A 432 24.17 10.80 23.14
N ASN A 433 24.25 11.37 24.35
CA ASN A 433 23.38 10.96 25.46
C ASN A 433 22.01 11.62 25.41
N ASN A 434 21.81 12.62 24.54
CA ASN A 434 20.55 13.34 24.39
C ASN A 434 20.17 13.48 22.90
N PRO A 435 19.84 12.36 22.22
CA PRO A 435 19.39 12.41 20.84
C PRO A 435 18.09 13.19 20.71
N PRO A 436 17.88 13.93 19.60
CA PRO A 436 16.60 14.61 19.36
C PRO A 436 15.45 13.61 19.31
N THR A 437 14.23 14.09 19.60
CA THR A 437 13.03 13.27 19.44
C THR A 437 12.80 12.93 17.96
N MET A 438 12.06 11.87 17.72
CA MET A 438 11.73 11.44 16.36
C MET A 438 11.00 12.54 15.57
N ALA A 439 10.06 13.26 16.23
CA ALA A 439 9.39 14.40 15.61
C ALA A 439 10.35 15.53 15.21
N GLN A 440 11.29 15.87 16.09
CA GLN A 440 12.31 16.89 15.82
C GLN A 440 13.22 16.46 14.68
N PHE A 441 13.64 15.19 14.67
CA PHE A 441 14.56 14.66 13.68
C PHE A 441 13.93 14.58 12.28
N ILE A 442 12.70 14.06 12.16
CA ILE A 442 11.95 14.03 10.89
C ILE A 442 11.67 15.46 10.38
N LYS A 443 11.40 16.39 11.27
CA LYS A 443 11.25 17.80 10.92
C LYS A 443 12.56 18.39 10.37
N THR A 444 13.70 18.08 11.00
CA THR A 444 15.03 18.47 10.51
C THR A 444 15.28 17.88 9.12
N MET A 445 14.99 16.60 8.91
CA MET A 445 15.06 15.98 7.59
C MET A 445 14.15 16.67 6.56
N ALA A 446 12.93 17.01 6.94
CA ALA A 446 12.01 17.74 6.06
C ALA A 446 12.52 19.13 5.70
N MET A 447 13.19 19.83 6.62
CA MET A 447 13.84 21.12 6.37
C MET A 447 14.96 20.99 5.34
N LEU A 448 15.74 19.94 5.37
CA LEU A 448 16.69 19.61 4.30
C LEU A 448 15.99 19.45 2.95
N GLY A 449 14.73 19.01 2.94
CA GLY A 449 13.89 18.83 1.75
C GLY A 449 13.13 20.10 1.29
N GLY A 450 13.34 21.23 1.96
CA GLY A 450 12.70 22.51 1.65
C GLY A 450 11.42 22.81 2.45
N TYR A 451 11.20 22.13 3.57
CA TYR A 451 10.16 22.47 4.53
C TYR A 451 10.58 23.72 5.31
N ILE A 452 9.75 24.77 5.28
CA ILE A 452 10.10 26.08 5.84
C ILE A 452 9.65 26.22 7.31
N ASN A 453 8.83 25.29 7.81
CA ASN A 453 8.33 25.28 9.17
C ASN A 453 7.57 26.57 9.60
N LYS A 454 6.75 27.13 8.71
CA LYS A 454 5.88 28.26 9.06
C LYS A 454 4.72 27.78 9.94
N LYS A 455 4.25 28.63 10.89
CA LYS A 455 3.11 28.32 11.76
C LYS A 455 1.82 27.91 10.99
N SER A 456 1.62 28.50 9.79
CA SER A 456 0.50 28.18 8.90
C SER A 456 0.72 26.93 8.04
N GLN A 457 1.92 26.34 8.08
CA GLN A 457 2.25 25.16 7.30
C GLN A 457 1.99 23.93 8.17
N GLY A 458 1.11 23.04 7.75
CA GLY A 458 0.87 21.76 8.43
C GLY A 458 2.14 20.89 8.53
N PRO A 459 2.06 19.70 9.10
CA PRO A 459 3.21 18.79 9.24
C PRO A 459 3.81 18.46 7.87
N PRO A 460 5.13 18.16 7.79
CA PRO A 460 5.80 17.93 6.52
C PRO A 460 5.20 16.74 5.77
N GLY A 461 4.87 16.97 4.50
CA GLY A 461 4.34 15.93 3.61
C GLY A 461 5.43 14.98 3.10
N SER A 462 5.01 13.82 2.58
CA SER A 462 5.88 12.75 2.05
C SER A 462 6.94 13.26 1.07
N LYS A 463 6.55 14.13 0.13
CA LYS A 463 7.46 14.69 -0.89
C LYS A 463 8.61 15.50 -0.28
N THR A 464 8.33 16.25 0.80
CA THR A 464 9.33 17.08 1.48
C THR A 464 10.29 16.22 2.29
N ILE A 465 9.77 15.24 3.04
CA ILE A 465 10.56 14.27 3.78
C ILE A 465 11.46 13.49 2.81
N TRP A 466 10.90 13.02 1.71
CA TRP A 466 11.64 12.32 0.67
C TRP A 466 12.83 13.12 0.13
N ARG A 467 12.64 14.38 -0.23
CA ARG A 467 13.72 15.26 -0.69
C ARG A 467 14.78 15.47 0.39
N GLY A 468 14.33 15.52 1.66
CA GLY A 468 15.22 15.62 2.82
C GLY A 468 16.08 14.38 3.00
N MET A 469 15.52 13.19 2.83
CA MET A 469 16.28 11.93 2.90
C MET A 469 17.38 11.84 1.85
N ALA A 470 17.19 12.41 0.67
CA ALA A 470 18.23 12.47 -0.34
C ALA A 470 19.46 13.29 0.11
N ARG A 471 19.24 14.45 0.73
CA ARG A 471 20.30 15.29 1.28
C ARG A 471 20.92 14.70 2.54
N PHE A 472 20.09 14.08 3.39
CA PHE A 472 20.50 13.36 4.58
C PHE A 472 21.64 12.38 4.28
N GLN A 473 21.46 11.48 3.33
CA GLN A 473 22.47 10.51 2.95
C GLN A 473 23.78 11.15 2.44
N THR A 474 23.67 12.25 1.71
CA THR A 474 24.84 12.98 1.23
C THR A 474 25.67 13.54 2.40
N ILE A 475 25.00 14.12 3.40
CA ILE A 475 25.65 14.66 4.60
C ILE A 475 26.29 13.54 5.41
N VAL A 476 25.57 12.45 5.67
CA VAL A 476 26.07 11.28 6.42
C VAL A 476 27.35 10.72 5.77
N GLN A 477 27.36 10.60 4.44
CA GLN A 477 28.54 10.07 3.74
C GLN A 477 29.71 11.04 3.68
N ALA A 478 29.44 12.34 3.50
CA ALA A 478 30.50 13.34 3.56
C ALA A 478 31.18 13.33 4.94
N PHE A 479 30.37 13.22 6.01
CA PHE A 479 30.87 13.14 7.36
C PHE A 479 31.68 11.86 7.62
N ALA A 480 31.21 10.71 7.13
CA ALA A 480 31.92 9.46 7.24
C ALA A 480 33.26 9.47 6.50
N ALA A 481 33.29 10.06 5.29
CA ALA A 481 34.55 10.22 4.53
C ALA A 481 35.52 11.15 5.25
N PHE A 482 35.05 12.26 5.81
CA PHE A 482 35.88 13.19 6.57
C PHE A 482 36.48 12.50 7.80
N ASN A 483 35.71 11.77 8.59
CA ASN A 483 36.19 11.05 9.75
C ASN A 483 37.26 9.98 9.39
N GLN A 484 37.11 9.31 8.24
CA GLN A 484 38.15 8.35 7.78
C GLN A 484 39.45 9.02 7.42
N MET A 485 39.41 10.27 6.91
CA MET A 485 40.63 11.04 6.58
C MET A 485 41.32 11.60 7.83
N THR A 486 40.54 11.93 8.87
CA THR A 486 41.07 12.53 10.10
C THR A 486 41.49 11.51 11.17
N CYS A 487 40.99 10.25 11.10
CA CYS A 487 41.40 9.18 12.02
C CYS A 487 42.49 8.25 11.44
N GLY A 488 43.02 8.57 10.28
CA GLY A 488 44.09 7.82 9.59
C GLY A 488 45.51 8.44 9.73
N GLU A 489 45.68 9.39 10.66
CA GLU A 489 47.00 9.94 11.07
C GLU A 489 47.46 9.36 12.42
#